data_fadf928acb2442789d175b21fbd8091e
#
_entry.id   fadf928acb2442789d175b21fbd8091e
#
_cell.length_a   1.000
_cell.length_b   1.000
_cell.length_c   1.000
_cell.angle_alpha   90.00
_cell.angle_beta   90.00
_cell.angle_gamma   90.00
#
_symmetry.space_group_name_H-M   'P 1'
#
loop_
_entity.id
_entity.type
_entity.pdbx_description
1 polymer ?
#
loop_
_entity_poly.entity_id
_entity_poly.type
_entity_poly.pdbx_seq_one_letter_code
_entity_poly.pdbx_strand_id
1 'polypeptide(L)'
;MLQIEYTKAFQRDIKRLKRRHADFSDLKEVIRLVAEDTDTAKETLRRRHRAHRLQGDDWDGAIECHVGNAGNWLAIWIKEDGTAWFLRTGTHAEILGR
;
A
#
# COMPACT_ATOMS: atom_id res chain seq x y z
N MET A 1 -4.82 4.34 16.58
CA MET A 1 -4.16 4.80 15.34
C MET A 1 -2.79 4.16 15.22
N LEU A 2 -2.45 3.66 14.05
CA LEU A 2 -1.15 3.03 13.83
C LEU A 2 -0.09 4.07 13.50
N GLN A 3 1.15 3.81 13.90
CA GLN A 3 2.29 4.55 13.38
C GLN A 3 2.58 4.07 11.96
N ILE A 4 3.07 4.97 11.12
CA ILE A 4 3.38 4.63 9.74
C ILE A 4 4.89 4.72 9.53
N GLU A 5 5.45 3.64 8.99
CA GLU A 5 6.86 3.58 8.62
C GLU A 5 6.98 3.13 7.16
N TYR A 6 8.08 3.48 6.54
CA TYR A 6 8.33 3.20 5.12
C TYR A 6 9.67 2.49 4.98
N THR A 7 9.68 1.40 4.24
CA THR A 7 10.94 0.72 3.91
C THR A 7 11.75 1.57 2.93
N LYS A 8 13.04 1.28 2.83
CA LYS A 8 13.88 1.91 1.82
C LYS A 8 13.38 1.61 0.41
N ALA A 9 12.89 0.39 0.19
CA ALA A 9 12.33 -0.01 -1.10
C ALA A 9 11.11 0.84 -1.46
N PHE A 10 10.21 1.05 -0.49
CA PHE A 10 9.04 1.92 -0.69
C PHE A 10 9.47 3.33 -1.05
N GLN A 11 10.45 3.87 -0.33
CA GLN A 11 10.95 5.22 -0.60
C GLN A 11 11.54 5.35 -2.01
N ARG A 12 12.26 4.32 -2.47
CA ARG A 12 12.76 4.29 -3.84
C ARG A 12 11.62 4.23 -4.86
N ASP A 13 10.57 3.46 -4.53
CA ASP A 13 9.38 3.40 -5.38
C ASP A 13 8.74 4.77 -5.52
N ILE A 14 8.63 5.51 -4.42
CA ILE A 14 8.05 6.87 -4.43
C ILE A 14 8.88 7.79 -5.32
N LYS A 15 10.20 7.73 -5.23
CA LYS A 15 11.06 8.55 -6.09
C LYS A 15 10.83 8.24 -7.57
N ARG A 16 10.69 6.96 -7.91
CA ARG A 16 10.41 6.55 -9.29
C ARG A 16 9.08 7.10 -9.77
N LEU A 17 8.05 7.01 -8.93
CA LEU A 17 6.72 7.51 -9.28
C LEU A 17 6.71 9.04 -9.42
N LYS A 18 7.46 9.75 -8.60
CA LYS A 18 7.60 11.20 -8.73
C LYS A 18 8.20 11.59 -10.08
N ARG A 19 9.18 10.84 -10.56
CA ARG A 19 9.77 11.10 -11.88
C ARG A 19 8.76 10.95 -13.01
N ARG A 20 7.73 10.12 -12.82
CA ARG A 20 6.64 9.93 -13.78
C ARG A 20 5.50 10.91 -13.56
N HIS A 21 5.65 11.85 -12.63
CA HIS A 21 4.61 12.82 -12.32
C HIS A 21 3.30 12.17 -11.85
N ALA A 22 3.41 11.07 -11.12
CA ALA A 22 2.24 10.38 -10.58
C ALA A 22 1.45 11.28 -9.62
N ASP A 23 0.13 11.14 -9.64
CA ASP A 23 -0.74 11.82 -8.68
C ASP A 23 -0.83 10.97 -7.42
N PHE A 24 -0.35 11.48 -6.30
CA PHE A 24 -0.29 10.75 -5.04
C PHE A 24 -1.55 10.89 -4.18
N SER A 25 -2.58 11.56 -4.66
CA SER A 25 -3.79 11.81 -3.86
C SER A 25 -4.39 10.52 -3.31
N ASP A 26 -4.56 9.51 -4.16
CA ASP A 26 -5.16 8.24 -3.75
C ASP A 26 -4.23 7.44 -2.84
N LEU A 27 -2.92 7.49 -3.07
CA LEU A 27 -1.98 6.81 -2.20
C LEU A 27 -1.98 7.46 -0.80
N LYS A 28 -2.07 8.78 -0.73
CA LYS A 28 -2.17 9.48 0.55
C LYS A 28 -3.44 9.07 1.29
N GLU A 29 -4.55 8.90 0.58
CA GLU A 29 -5.78 8.41 1.18
C GLU A 29 -5.59 7.00 1.75
N VAL A 30 -4.96 6.11 1.01
CA VAL A 30 -4.68 4.75 1.47
C VAL A 30 -3.86 4.79 2.76
N ILE A 31 -2.78 5.57 2.78
CA ILE A 31 -1.91 5.67 3.96
C ILE A 31 -2.70 6.19 5.16
N ARG A 32 -3.53 7.22 4.96
CA ARG A 32 -4.36 7.77 6.03
C ARG A 32 -5.33 6.72 6.59
N LEU A 33 -6.00 5.97 5.71
CA LEU A 33 -6.94 4.94 6.13
C LEU A 33 -6.25 3.81 6.89
N VAL A 34 -5.06 3.40 6.45
CA VAL A 34 -4.27 2.40 7.17
C VAL A 34 -3.89 2.91 8.56
N ALA A 35 -3.48 4.16 8.65
CA ALA A 35 -3.11 4.78 9.93
C ALA A 35 -4.30 4.84 10.90
N GLU A 36 -5.49 5.18 10.40
CA GLU A 36 -6.70 5.26 11.23
C GLU A 36 -7.03 3.91 11.86
N ASP A 37 -6.90 2.85 11.10
CA ASP A 37 -7.07 1.45 11.58
C ASP A 37 -8.42 1.21 12.27
N THR A 38 -9.46 1.89 11.83
CA THR A 38 -10.82 1.70 12.32
C THR A 38 -11.55 0.70 11.42
N ASP A 39 -12.66 0.15 11.90
CA ASP A 39 -13.49 -0.74 11.08
C ASP A 39 -13.97 -0.02 9.82
N THR A 40 -14.37 1.24 9.96
CA THR A 40 -14.80 2.06 8.83
C THR A 40 -13.69 2.25 7.81
N ALA A 41 -12.48 2.56 8.29
CA ALA A 41 -11.32 2.73 7.41
C ALA A 41 -10.98 1.43 6.68
N LYS A 42 -11.00 0.30 7.39
CA LYS A 42 -10.74 -1.01 6.79
C LYS A 42 -11.76 -1.35 5.72
N GLU A 43 -13.03 -1.04 5.96
CA GLU A 43 -14.09 -1.27 4.98
C GLU A 43 -13.88 -0.41 3.74
N THR A 44 -13.49 0.85 3.91
CA THR A 44 -13.20 1.75 2.80
C THR A 44 -12.02 1.23 1.98
N LEU A 45 -10.97 0.76 2.64
CA LEU A 45 -9.82 0.16 1.95
C LEU A 45 -10.26 -1.05 1.12
N ARG A 46 -11.11 -1.89 1.66
CA ARG A 46 -11.59 -3.07 0.95
C ARG A 46 -12.46 -2.71 -0.24
N ARG A 47 -13.38 -1.78 -0.08
CA ARG A 47 -14.33 -1.41 -1.14
C ARG A 47 -13.74 -0.53 -2.22
N ARG A 48 -13.03 0.54 -1.82
CA ARG A 48 -12.52 1.52 -2.79
C ARG A 48 -11.18 1.13 -3.38
N HIS A 49 -10.35 0.41 -2.60
CA HIS A 49 -8.98 0.09 -3.01
C HIS A 49 -8.72 -1.40 -3.09
N ARG A 50 -9.77 -2.24 -2.95
CA ARG A 50 -9.69 -3.69 -3.07
C ARG A 50 -8.64 -4.32 -2.17
N ALA A 51 -8.49 -3.81 -0.95
CA ALA A 51 -7.52 -4.33 -0.02
C ALA A 51 -7.81 -5.80 0.32
N HIS A 52 -6.77 -6.63 0.29
CA HIS A 52 -6.87 -8.05 0.59
C HIS A 52 -5.52 -8.56 1.09
N ARG A 53 -5.54 -9.69 1.78
CA ARG A 53 -4.30 -10.32 2.25
C ARG A 53 -3.61 -11.04 1.11
N LEU A 54 -2.29 -10.89 1.07
CA LEU A 54 -1.47 -11.64 0.14
C LEU A 54 -1.15 -13.01 0.72
N GLN A 55 -1.02 -14.00 -0.16
CA GLN A 55 -0.62 -15.35 0.19
C GLN A 55 0.66 -15.68 -0.56
N GLY A 56 1.46 -16.59 0.02
CA GLY A 56 2.72 -16.99 -0.55
C GLY A 56 3.86 -16.69 0.41
N ASP A 57 5.00 -17.34 0.17
CA ASP A 57 6.10 -17.33 1.12
C ASP A 57 6.70 -15.93 1.35
N ASP A 58 6.81 -15.14 0.29
CA ASP A 58 7.48 -13.84 0.38
C ASP A 58 6.60 -12.74 0.98
N TRP A 59 5.28 -12.87 0.84
CA TRP A 59 4.35 -11.81 1.19
C TRP A 59 3.31 -12.22 2.23
N ASP A 60 3.53 -13.37 2.87
CA ASP A 60 2.55 -13.89 3.83
C ASP A 60 2.31 -12.90 4.97
N GLY A 61 1.06 -12.62 5.24
CA GLY A 61 0.67 -11.66 6.27
C GLY A 61 0.63 -10.21 5.80
N ALA A 62 1.11 -9.92 4.60
CA ALA A 62 1.03 -8.57 4.05
C ALA A 62 -0.36 -8.32 3.45
N ILE A 63 -0.72 -7.05 3.36
CA ILE A 63 -1.96 -6.60 2.75
C ILE A 63 -1.59 -5.81 1.49
N GLU A 64 -2.32 -6.09 0.40
CA GLU A 64 -2.15 -5.40 -0.86
C GLU A 64 -3.44 -4.66 -1.19
N CYS A 65 -3.33 -3.48 -1.78
CA CYS A 65 -4.49 -2.79 -2.33
C CYS A 65 -4.16 -2.21 -3.69
N HIS A 66 -5.22 -1.84 -4.41
CA HIS A 66 -5.11 -1.07 -5.64
C HIS A 66 -5.27 0.41 -5.29
N VAL A 67 -4.33 1.23 -5.73
CA VAL A 67 -4.34 2.65 -5.41
C VAL A 67 -5.29 3.36 -6.37
N GLY A 68 -6.46 3.77 -5.85
CA GLY A 68 -7.47 4.42 -6.66
C GLY A 68 -8.08 3.51 -7.71
N ASN A 69 -8.48 4.11 -8.82
CA ASN A 69 -9.07 3.39 -9.96
C ASN A 69 -8.06 2.99 -11.01
N ALA A 70 -6.78 3.29 -10.79
CA ALA A 70 -5.73 2.87 -11.70
C ALA A 70 -5.44 1.39 -11.45
N GLY A 71 -5.94 0.51 -12.27
CA GLY A 71 -5.92 -0.93 -12.01
C GLY A 71 -4.53 -1.54 -11.86
N ASN A 72 -3.48 -0.79 -12.14
CA ASN A 72 -2.11 -1.32 -12.16
C ASN A 72 -1.18 -0.68 -11.10
N TRP A 73 -1.71 0.12 -10.20
CA TRP A 73 -0.89 0.71 -9.13
C TRP A 73 -1.25 0.02 -7.82
N LEU A 74 -0.27 -0.63 -7.20
CA LEU A 74 -0.44 -1.38 -5.97
C LEU A 74 0.29 -0.71 -4.81
N ALA A 75 -0.17 -0.96 -3.60
CA ALA A 75 0.56 -0.65 -2.38
C ALA A 75 0.49 -1.87 -1.47
N ILE A 76 1.60 -2.20 -0.84
CA ILE A 76 1.70 -3.37 0.04
C ILE A 76 2.23 -2.94 1.40
N TRP A 77 1.56 -3.37 2.46
CA TRP A 77 1.99 -3.06 3.82
C TRP A 77 1.77 -4.24 4.75
N ILE A 78 2.43 -4.19 5.91
CA ILE A 78 2.27 -5.18 6.96
C ILE A 78 2.09 -4.44 8.29
N LYS A 79 1.28 -5.02 9.17
CA LYS A 79 1.06 -4.45 10.51
C LYS A 79 1.81 -5.28 11.54
N GLU A 80 2.53 -4.59 12.41
CA GLU A 80 3.34 -5.24 13.44
C GLU A 80 3.45 -4.31 14.65
N ASP A 81 3.00 -4.76 15.80
CA ASP A 81 3.20 -4.04 17.07
C ASP A 81 2.80 -2.56 17.02
N GLY A 82 1.61 -2.27 16.50
CA GLY A 82 1.10 -0.91 16.46
C GLY A 82 1.65 -0.05 15.33
N THR A 83 2.43 -0.64 14.44
CA THR A 83 3.03 0.05 13.30
C THR A 83 2.59 -0.60 12.00
N ALA A 84 2.31 0.22 11.00
CA ALA A 84 2.11 -0.24 9.63
C ALA A 84 3.36 0.10 8.83
N TRP A 85 4.01 -0.91 8.29
CA TRP A 85 5.19 -0.76 7.43
C TRP A 85 4.75 -0.85 5.98
N PHE A 86 4.91 0.23 5.24
CA PHE A 86 4.68 0.21 3.79
C PHE A 86 5.93 -0.35 3.12
N LEU A 87 5.75 -1.49 2.46
CA LEU A 87 6.85 -2.30 1.94
C LEU A 87 7.21 -1.93 0.50
N ARG A 88 6.20 -1.81 -0.37
CA ARG A 88 6.38 -1.51 -1.78
C ARG A 88 5.18 -0.77 -2.34
N THR A 89 5.38 -0.03 -3.42
CA THR A 89 4.30 0.55 -4.22
C THR A 89 4.77 0.71 -5.67
N GLY A 90 3.85 0.49 -6.62
CA GLY A 90 4.15 0.53 -8.04
C GLY A 90 3.29 -0.44 -8.81
N THR A 91 3.69 -0.76 -10.05
CA THR A 91 2.95 -1.73 -10.87
C THR A 91 3.24 -3.16 -10.41
N HIS A 92 2.39 -4.10 -10.86
CA HIS A 92 2.63 -5.52 -10.62
C HIS A 92 4.03 -5.94 -11.07
N ALA A 93 4.43 -5.53 -12.26
CA ALA A 93 5.73 -5.90 -12.79
C ALA A 93 6.87 -5.34 -11.93
N GLU A 94 6.74 -4.11 -11.46
CA GLU A 94 7.77 -3.45 -10.66
C GLU A 94 7.92 -4.09 -9.28
N ILE A 95 6.82 -4.52 -8.68
CA ILE A 95 6.81 -5.04 -7.31
C ILE A 95 7.00 -6.56 -7.29
N LEU A 96 6.26 -7.27 -8.13
CA LEU A 96 6.17 -8.73 -8.08
C LEU A 96 6.99 -9.42 -9.17
N GLY A 97 7.60 -8.66 -10.06
CA GLY A 97 8.44 -9.21 -11.12
C GLY A 97 7.66 -9.90 -12.25
N ARG A 98 6.41 -9.51 -12.45
CA ARG A 98 5.56 -10.16 -13.46
C ARG A 98 4.94 -9.19 -14.43
#